data_ab050551ad91fd230dd758ca3c66e239
#
_entry.id   ab050551ad91fd230dd758ca3c66e239
#
_cell.length_a   1.000
_cell.length_b   1.000
_cell.length_c   1.000
_cell.angle_alpha   90.00
_cell.angle_beta   90.00
_cell.angle_gamma   90.00
#
_symmetry.space_group_name_H-M   'P 1'
#
loop_
_entity.id
_entity.type
_entity.pdbx_description
1 polymer ?
#
loop_
_entity_poly.entity_id
_entity_poly.type
_entity_poly.pdbx_seq_one_letter_code
_entity_poly.pdbx_strand_id
1 'polypeptide(L)'
;WMAQYQQNPTSETSAIIKREWWQVWEKDDPPNCDFTLMSWDTAFEKHNRADYSACTHWGVFYHLDDTGTSQANIIMLNAFRKRMEFPELKQSALEHYREWAPDSIIIEKKASGAPLIYEMRAMGIPVQEFTPSKGNDKISRLNAVSDLFASGRVWVPNTQWAEEVIEEVASFPAGEHDDYVDSVSLAMMRFRRGGFIRTLLDEEDEPREFRRRNMYAYY
;
A
#
# COMPACT_ATOMS: atom_id res chain seq x y z
N TRP A 1 -20.33 18.77 -15.83
CA TRP A 1 -20.60 17.51 -15.09
C TRP A 1 -19.83 17.39 -13.79
N MET A 2 -19.06 18.43 -13.41
CA MET A 2 -18.26 18.46 -12.17
C MET A 2 -18.94 19.11 -10.95
N ALA A 3 -20.24 19.36 -10.98
CA ALA A 3 -20.89 20.22 -9.98
C ALA A 3 -21.79 19.50 -8.94
N GLN A 4 -21.77 18.19 -8.84
CA GLN A 4 -22.68 17.46 -7.94
C GLN A 4 -22.02 16.70 -6.78
N TYR A 5 -20.70 16.76 -6.59
CA TYR A 5 -19.99 16.08 -5.49
C TYR A 5 -19.48 17.00 -4.37
N GLN A 6 -19.96 18.25 -4.31
CA GLN A 6 -19.59 19.18 -3.23
C GLN A 6 -20.71 19.28 -2.19
N GLN A 7 -20.94 18.23 -1.40
CA GLN A 7 -21.71 18.39 -0.15
C GLN A 7 -21.32 17.32 0.88
N ASN A 8 -20.09 17.33 1.38
CA ASN A 8 -19.79 16.88 2.73
C ASN A 8 -18.53 17.57 3.29
N PRO A 9 -18.60 18.85 3.71
CA PRO A 9 -17.43 19.61 4.17
C PRO A 9 -16.86 19.14 5.51
N THR A 10 -17.51 18.21 6.21
CA THR A 10 -17.09 17.73 7.52
C THR A 10 -16.13 16.54 7.48
N SER A 11 -16.05 15.78 6.38
CA SER A 11 -15.14 14.65 6.25
C SER A 11 -13.73 15.06 5.80
N GLU A 12 -13.60 16.09 4.98
CA GLU A 12 -12.29 16.53 4.45
C GLU A 12 -11.37 17.15 5.52
N THR A 13 -11.95 17.75 6.56
CA THR A 13 -11.17 18.35 7.67
C THR A 13 -10.59 17.33 8.63
N SER A 14 -11.07 16.10 8.65
CA SER A 14 -10.60 15.02 9.52
C SER A 14 -9.77 13.95 8.80
N ALA A 15 -9.65 14.03 7.49
CA ALA A 15 -8.89 13.07 6.70
C ALA A 15 -7.40 13.07 7.08
N ILE A 16 -6.84 11.90 7.33
CA ILE A 16 -5.41 11.73 7.64
C ILE A 16 -4.59 11.87 6.35
N ILE A 17 -5.09 11.30 5.27
CA ILE A 17 -4.50 11.45 3.92
C ILE A 17 -5.50 12.17 3.06
N LYS A 18 -5.08 13.32 2.55
CA LYS A 18 -5.95 14.15 1.72
C LYS A 18 -5.95 13.67 0.29
N ARG A 19 -7.10 13.81 -0.37
CA ARG A 19 -7.29 13.47 -1.77
C ARG A 19 -6.30 14.18 -2.69
N GLU A 20 -6.06 15.46 -2.48
CA GLU A 20 -5.15 16.27 -3.29
C GLU A 20 -3.66 15.89 -3.16
N TRP A 21 -3.28 15.01 -2.24
CA TRP A 21 -1.90 14.54 -2.11
C TRP A 21 -1.55 13.40 -3.06
N TRP A 22 -2.56 12.73 -3.62
CA TRP A 22 -2.36 11.69 -4.61
C TRP A 22 -1.97 12.29 -5.95
N GLN A 23 -0.93 11.74 -6.57
CA GLN A 23 -0.53 12.13 -7.91
C GLN A 23 -1.18 11.21 -8.94
N VAL A 24 -1.59 11.76 -10.08
CA VAL A 24 -2.25 11.00 -11.14
C VAL A 24 -1.26 10.72 -12.26
N TRP A 25 -1.17 9.46 -12.64
CA TRP A 25 -0.40 9.00 -13.79
C TRP A 25 -1.30 9.00 -15.01
N GLU A 26 -1.06 9.94 -15.93
CA GLU A 26 -1.94 10.20 -17.08
C GLU A 26 -1.68 9.28 -18.28
N LYS A 27 -0.62 8.46 -18.26
CA LYS A 27 -0.31 7.55 -19.35
C LYS A 27 -1.06 6.24 -19.21
N ASP A 28 -1.38 5.61 -20.35
CA ASP A 28 -2.09 4.33 -20.37
C ASP A 28 -1.25 3.19 -19.77
N ASP A 29 0.04 3.16 -20.09
CA ASP A 29 0.97 2.18 -19.52
C ASP A 29 1.60 2.69 -18.22
N PRO A 30 1.72 1.84 -17.20
CA PRO A 30 2.41 2.18 -15.97
C PRO A 30 3.91 2.42 -16.24
N PRO A 31 4.62 3.18 -15.37
CA PRO A 31 6.06 3.32 -15.49
C PRO A 31 6.77 2.00 -15.24
N ASN A 32 8.00 1.87 -15.78
CA ASN A 32 8.87 0.76 -15.39
C ASN A 32 9.19 0.85 -13.91
N CYS A 33 8.93 -0.21 -13.17
CA CYS A 33 9.15 -0.28 -11.74
C CYS A 33 10.38 -1.15 -11.44
N ASP A 34 11.27 -0.64 -10.58
CA ASP A 34 12.47 -1.36 -10.14
C ASP A 34 12.18 -2.37 -9.03
N PHE A 35 11.05 -2.24 -8.38
CA PHE A 35 10.58 -3.14 -7.34
C PHE A 35 9.07 -3.13 -7.28
N THR A 36 8.46 -4.30 -7.12
CA THR A 36 7.01 -4.47 -7.02
C THR A 36 6.61 -5.16 -5.71
N LEU A 37 5.50 -4.71 -5.14
CA LEU A 37 4.97 -5.20 -3.88
C LEU A 37 3.48 -5.52 -4.00
N MET A 38 3.07 -6.66 -3.50
CA MET A 38 1.68 -7.03 -3.30
C MET A 38 1.35 -6.99 -1.81
N SER A 39 0.38 -6.20 -1.41
CA SER A 39 -0.05 -6.02 -0.02
C SER A 39 -1.45 -6.58 0.20
N TRP A 40 -1.60 -7.47 1.17
CA TRP A 40 -2.88 -8.06 1.53
C TRP A 40 -3.31 -7.69 2.94
N ASP A 41 -4.51 -7.13 3.06
CA ASP A 41 -5.32 -7.21 4.27
C ASP A 41 -6.36 -8.30 4.09
N THR A 42 -6.39 -9.27 5.01
CA THR A 42 -7.23 -10.45 4.88
C THR A 42 -8.27 -10.51 5.98
N ALA A 43 -9.52 -10.61 5.60
CA ALA A 43 -10.61 -10.85 6.52
C ALA A 43 -10.98 -12.33 6.54
N PHE A 44 -11.37 -12.82 7.72
CA PHE A 44 -11.86 -14.18 7.91
C PHE A 44 -13.01 -14.17 8.93
N GLU A 45 -14.22 -14.37 8.47
CA GLU A 45 -15.31 -14.68 9.37
C GLU A 45 -16.15 -15.87 8.89
N LYS A 46 -16.43 -16.76 9.86
CA LYS A 46 -17.35 -17.91 9.71
C LYS A 46 -18.84 -17.53 9.78
N HIS A 47 -19.17 -16.25 9.93
CA HIS A 47 -20.53 -15.78 10.14
C HIS A 47 -20.97 -14.76 9.07
N ASN A 48 -22.27 -14.67 8.84
CA ASN A 48 -23.01 -14.00 7.76
C ASN A 48 -22.67 -12.51 7.43
N ARG A 49 -21.57 -11.97 7.92
CA ARG A 49 -21.00 -10.66 7.57
C ARG A 49 -19.48 -10.77 7.45
N ALA A 50 -19.02 -11.58 6.50
CA ALA A 50 -17.60 -11.60 6.18
C ALA A 50 -17.16 -10.20 5.72
N ASP A 51 -16.14 -9.64 6.36
CA ASP A 51 -15.47 -8.43 5.90
C ASP A 51 -14.77 -8.69 4.57
N TYR A 52 -14.41 -7.66 3.85
CA TYR A 52 -13.68 -7.81 2.61
C TYR A 52 -12.21 -8.14 2.87
N SER A 53 -11.64 -9.00 2.04
CA SER A 53 -10.20 -9.07 1.88
C SER A 53 -9.78 -8.12 0.76
N ALA A 54 -8.80 -7.28 1.02
CA ALA A 54 -8.29 -6.30 0.07
C ALA A 54 -6.84 -6.59 -0.31
N CYS A 55 -6.52 -6.38 -1.57
CA CYS A 55 -5.18 -6.46 -2.11
C CYS A 55 -4.85 -5.22 -2.92
N THR A 56 -3.67 -4.66 -2.70
CA THR A 56 -3.14 -3.57 -3.51
C THR A 56 -1.77 -3.96 -4.07
N HIS A 57 -1.55 -3.64 -5.36
CA HIS A 57 -0.29 -3.88 -6.06
C HIS A 57 0.41 -2.54 -6.27
N TRP A 58 1.70 -2.52 -6.01
CA TRP A 58 2.49 -1.30 -6.00
C TRP A 58 3.81 -1.49 -6.71
N GLY A 59 4.32 -0.42 -7.30
CA GLY A 59 5.65 -0.39 -7.89
C GLY A 59 6.44 0.82 -7.43
N VAL A 60 7.75 0.66 -7.27
CA VAL A 60 8.70 1.75 -7.06
C VAL A 60 9.28 2.15 -8.41
N PHE A 61 9.20 3.42 -8.76
CA PHE A 61 9.73 3.96 -10.00
C PHE A 61 10.46 5.28 -9.75
N TYR A 62 11.31 5.68 -10.69
CA TYR A 62 12.02 6.95 -10.61
C TYR A 62 11.41 7.97 -11.56
N HIS A 63 11.16 9.15 -11.04
CA HIS A 63 10.65 10.28 -11.80
C HIS A 63 11.52 11.50 -11.54
N LEU A 64 11.71 12.33 -12.57
CA LEU A 64 12.42 13.60 -12.42
C LEU A 64 11.45 14.63 -11.83
N ASP A 65 11.88 15.27 -10.75
CA ASP A 65 11.15 16.41 -10.21
C ASP A 65 11.35 17.67 -11.06
N ASP A 66 10.70 18.77 -10.70
CA ASP A 66 10.81 20.06 -11.40
C ASP A 66 12.23 20.64 -11.41
N THR A 67 13.12 20.16 -10.55
CA THR A 67 14.54 20.54 -10.49
C THR A 67 15.42 19.67 -11.38
N GLY A 68 14.84 18.62 -11.99
CA GLY A 68 15.57 17.62 -12.77
C GLY A 68 16.28 16.57 -11.92
N THR A 69 15.97 16.50 -10.63
CA THR A 69 16.50 15.47 -9.73
C THR A 69 15.67 14.21 -9.79
N SER A 70 16.32 13.06 -10.00
CA SER A 70 15.63 11.76 -10.01
C SER A 70 15.25 11.36 -8.59
N GLN A 71 13.97 11.13 -8.37
CA GLN A 71 13.43 10.76 -7.08
C GLN A 71 12.64 9.46 -7.15
N ALA A 72 12.77 8.63 -6.11
CA ALA A 72 11.96 7.43 -5.97
C ALA A 72 10.51 7.81 -5.65
N ASN A 73 9.58 7.21 -6.37
CA ASN A 73 8.14 7.37 -6.20
C ASN A 73 7.49 5.99 -6.14
N ILE A 74 6.25 5.94 -5.68
CA ILE A 74 5.45 4.73 -5.56
C ILE A 74 4.20 4.91 -6.42
N ILE A 75 3.89 3.92 -7.24
CA ILE A 75 2.65 3.90 -8.03
C ILE A 75 1.82 2.69 -7.67
N MET A 76 0.52 2.90 -7.50
CA MET A 76 -0.44 1.80 -7.39
C MET A 76 -0.72 1.24 -8.77
N LEU A 77 -0.45 -0.05 -8.97
CA LEU A 77 -0.60 -0.75 -10.24
C LEU A 77 -1.95 -1.44 -10.39
N ASN A 78 -2.51 -1.89 -9.27
CA ASN A 78 -3.83 -2.50 -9.21
C ASN A 78 -4.37 -2.49 -7.77
N ALA A 79 -5.69 -2.53 -7.63
CA ALA A 79 -6.37 -2.75 -6.36
C ALA A 79 -7.59 -3.64 -6.58
N PHE A 80 -7.85 -4.47 -5.60
CA PHE A 80 -8.93 -5.43 -5.65
C PHE A 80 -9.42 -5.71 -4.24
N ARG A 81 -10.73 -5.83 -4.06
CA ARG A 81 -11.32 -6.33 -2.81
C ARG A 81 -12.49 -7.25 -3.10
N LYS A 82 -12.61 -8.29 -2.31
CA LYS A 82 -13.68 -9.27 -2.44
C LYS A 82 -13.95 -9.95 -1.09
N ARG A 83 -15.19 -10.30 -0.84
CA ARG A 83 -15.54 -11.22 0.24
C ARG A 83 -15.22 -12.63 -0.20
N MET A 84 -14.38 -13.31 0.55
CA MET A 84 -13.88 -14.64 0.19
C MET A 84 -13.76 -15.51 1.43
N GLU A 85 -14.11 -16.78 1.30
CA GLU A 85 -13.70 -17.79 2.25
C GLU A 85 -12.22 -18.18 2.03
N PHE A 86 -11.61 -18.82 3.02
CA PHE A 86 -10.17 -19.12 2.97
C PHE A 86 -9.70 -19.87 1.71
N PRO A 87 -10.42 -20.90 1.20
CA PRO A 87 -10.02 -21.56 -0.04
C PRO A 87 -9.99 -20.62 -1.25
N GLU A 88 -10.97 -19.72 -1.38
CA GLU A 88 -11.03 -18.72 -2.43
C GLU A 88 -9.94 -17.66 -2.25
N LEU A 89 -9.70 -17.20 -1.01
CA LEU A 89 -8.65 -16.25 -0.67
C LEU A 89 -7.28 -16.81 -1.08
N LYS A 90 -6.99 -18.07 -0.72
CA LYS A 90 -5.75 -18.75 -1.11
C LYS A 90 -5.61 -18.83 -2.63
N GLN A 91 -6.66 -19.24 -3.33
CA GLN A 91 -6.64 -19.32 -4.79
C GLN A 91 -6.41 -17.95 -5.41
N SER A 92 -7.15 -16.93 -4.97
CA SER A 92 -7.00 -15.55 -5.44
C SER A 92 -5.59 -15.00 -5.20
N ALA A 93 -5.02 -15.22 -4.02
CA ALA A 93 -3.66 -14.79 -3.72
C ALA A 93 -2.61 -15.45 -4.63
N LEU A 94 -2.80 -16.73 -4.97
CA LEU A 94 -1.91 -17.46 -5.89
C LEU A 94 -2.07 -17.00 -7.34
N GLU A 95 -3.29 -16.70 -7.78
CA GLU A 95 -3.58 -16.18 -9.11
C GLU A 95 -2.94 -14.81 -9.29
N HIS A 96 -3.15 -13.88 -8.36
CA HIS A 96 -2.51 -12.57 -8.36
C HIS A 96 -0.98 -12.66 -8.32
N TYR A 97 -0.43 -13.58 -7.51
CA TYR A 97 1.03 -13.79 -7.48
C TYR A 97 1.58 -14.23 -8.84
N ARG A 98 0.89 -15.14 -9.54
CA ARG A 98 1.33 -15.64 -10.87
C ARG A 98 1.18 -14.58 -11.95
N GLU A 99 0.11 -13.80 -11.89
CA GLU A 99 -0.18 -12.76 -12.88
C GLU A 99 0.79 -11.59 -12.76
N TRP A 100 1.02 -11.11 -11.54
CA TRP A 100 1.79 -9.90 -11.27
C TRP A 100 3.27 -10.17 -10.99
N ALA A 101 3.64 -11.39 -10.64
CA ALA A 101 5.00 -11.82 -10.27
C ALA A 101 5.74 -10.79 -9.39
N PRO A 102 5.15 -10.37 -8.24
CA PRO A 102 5.74 -9.31 -7.43
C PRO A 102 7.06 -9.75 -6.79
N ASP A 103 7.99 -8.80 -6.61
CA ASP A 103 9.26 -9.05 -5.93
C ASP A 103 9.05 -9.38 -4.44
N SER A 104 7.98 -8.88 -3.85
CA SER A 104 7.64 -9.15 -2.45
C SER A 104 6.13 -9.16 -2.23
N ILE A 105 5.71 -9.95 -1.24
CA ILE A 105 4.34 -9.96 -0.74
C ILE A 105 4.37 -9.63 0.74
N ILE A 106 3.47 -8.76 1.20
CA ILE A 106 3.28 -8.49 2.61
C ILE A 106 1.84 -8.83 3.01
N ILE A 107 1.68 -9.54 4.12
CA ILE A 107 0.38 -9.96 4.65
C ILE A 107 0.33 -9.64 6.14
N GLU A 108 -0.75 -9.04 6.62
CA GLU A 108 -0.97 -8.83 8.03
C GLU A 108 -1.27 -10.17 8.73
N LYS A 109 -0.52 -10.48 9.78
CA LYS A 109 -0.68 -11.70 10.59
C LYS A 109 -1.83 -11.57 11.57
N LYS A 110 -3.04 -11.45 11.04
CA LYS A 110 -4.30 -11.63 11.77
C LYS A 110 -4.79 -13.07 11.62
N ALA A 111 -5.96 -13.38 12.19
CA ALA A 111 -6.53 -14.73 12.20
C ALA A 111 -6.58 -15.40 10.81
N SER A 112 -6.86 -14.66 9.76
CA SER A 112 -6.94 -15.14 8.38
C SER A 112 -5.61 -15.08 7.62
N GLY A 113 -4.77 -14.09 7.92
CA GLY A 113 -3.47 -13.92 7.26
C GLY A 113 -2.45 -14.98 7.67
N ALA A 114 -2.50 -15.46 8.91
CA ALA A 114 -1.54 -16.46 9.40
C ALA A 114 -1.59 -17.77 8.59
N PRO A 115 -2.74 -18.43 8.35
CA PRO A 115 -2.79 -19.61 7.49
C PRO A 115 -2.42 -19.32 6.03
N LEU A 116 -2.77 -18.16 5.48
CA LEU A 116 -2.37 -17.78 4.12
C LEU A 116 -0.85 -17.64 4.00
N ILE A 117 -0.20 -16.98 4.95
CA ILE A 117 1.27 -16.85 5.01
C ILE A 117 1.92 -18.24 5.03
N TYR A 118 1.43 -19.14 5.87
CA TYR A 118 1.96 -20.50 5.98
C TYR A 118 1.85 -21.25 4.65
N GLU A 119 0.68 -21.25 4.02
CA GLU A 119 0.43 -21.96 2.78
C GLU A 119 1.28 -21.41 1.62
N MET A 120 1.37 -20.10 1.48
CA MET A 120 2.19 -19.49 0.43
C MET A 120 3.68 -19.78 0.63
N ARG A 121 4.19 -19.70 1.86
CA ARG A 121 5.59 -20.04 2.19
C ARG A 121 5.90 -21.52 1.93
N ALA A 122 4.95 -22.41 2.21
CA ALA A 122 5.09 -23.84 1.91
C ALA A 122 5.22 -24.12 0.39
N MET A 123 4.71 -23.21 -0.44
CA MET A 123 4.86 -23.26 -1.91
C MET A 123 6.12 -22.54 -2.41
N GLY A 124 7.00 -22.08 -1.52
CA GLY A 124 8.23 -21.36 -1.87
C GLY A 124 8.02 -19.88 -2.23
N ILE A 125 6.84 -19.31 -1.95
CA ILE A 125 6.55 -17.91 -2.23
C ILE A 125 7.10 -17.03 -1.09
N PRO A 126 7.91 -15.98 -1.38
CA PRO A 126 8.50 -15.13 -0.36
C PRO A 126 7.46 -14.16 0.22
N VAL A 127 6.83 -14.54 1.31
CA VAL A 127 5.85 -13.71 2.02
C VAL A 127 6.49 -13.11 3.26
N GLN A 128 6.38 -11.79 3.38
CA GLN A 128 6.69 -11.05 4.59
C GLN A 128 5.43 -10.96 5.47
N GLU A 129 5.57 -11.29 6.73
CA GLU A 129 4.50 -11.11 7.70
C GLU A 129 4.62 -9.77 8.40
N PHE A 130 3.49 -9.11 8.56
CA PHE A 130 3.36 -7.95 9.42
C PHE A 130 2.55 -8.33 10.66
N THR A 131 3.14 -8.12 11.83
CA THR A 131 2.46 -8.35 13.11
C THR A 131 2.16 -7.00 13.74
N PRO A 132 0.89 -6.64 13.92
CA PRO A 132 0.53 -5.41 14.63
C PRO A 132 1.04 -5.44 16.07
N SER A 133 1.67 -4.38 16.51
CA SER A 133 2.06 -4.18 17.92
C SER A 133 1.02 -3.36 18.67
N LYS A 134 1.01 -3.42 20.00
CA LYS A 134 0.16 -2.55 20.82
C LYS A 134 0.48 -1.08 20.51
N GLY A 135 -0.55 -0.26 20.24
CA GLY A 135 -0.42 1.13 19.84
C GLY A 135 -0.17 1.37 18.35
N ASN A 136 -0.14 0.32 17.54
CA ASN A 136 -0.02 0.41 16.08
C ASN A 136 -1.39 0.17 15.44
N ASP A 137 -2.37 0.96 15.81
CA ASP A 137 -3.71 0.96 15.22
C ASP A 137 -3.71 1.57 13.80
N LYS A 138 -4.82 1.47 13.10
CA LYS A 138 -4.97 1.98 11.72
C LYS A 138 -4.65 3.47 11.60
N ILE A 139 -5.10 4.28 12.55
CA ILE A 139 -4.85 5.72 12.60
C ILE A 139 -3.35 6.00 12.73
N SER A 140 -2.70 5.34 13.68
CA SER A 140 -1.26 5.50 13.91
C SER A 140 -0.44 5.05 12.69
N ARG A 141 -0.82 3.94 12.03
CA ARG A 141 -0.16 3.47 10.81
C ARG A 141 -0.29 4.47 9.66
N LEU A 142 -1.49 4.99 9.45
CA LEU A 142 -1.74 5.92 8.37
C LEU A 142 -1.04 7.26 8.60
N ASN A 143 -1.03 7.76 9.85
CA ASN A 143 -0.27 8.95 10.22
C ASN A 143 1.24 8.76 9.99
N ALA A 144 1.77 7.58 10.31
CA ALA A 144 3.20 7.27 10.13
C ALA A 144 3.66 7.26 8.66
N VAL A 145 2.76 7.26 7.69
CA VAL A 145 3.06 7.26 6.26
C VAL A 145 2.44 8.45 5.51
N SER A 146 1.74 9.34 6.19
CA SER A 146 1.00 10.46 5.58
C SER A 146 1.92 11.44 4.84
N ASP A 147 3.16 11.60 5.31
CA ASP A 147 4.17 12.46 4.68
C ASP A 147 4.62 11.96 3.30
N LEU A 148 4.56 10.65 3.02
CA LEU A 148 4.79 10.11 1.67
C LEU A 148 3.76 10.65 0.68
N PHE A 149 2.51 10.75 1.10
CA PHE A 149 1.44 11.33 0.29
C PHE A 149 1.58 12.86 0.19
N ALA A 150 1.78 13.53 1.33
CA ALA A 150 1.92 14.99 1.39
C ALA A 150 3.13 15.50 0.57
N SER A 151 4.16 14.68 0.40
CA SER A 151 5.32 15.01 -0.44
C SER A 151 5.12 14.69 -1.93
N GLY A 152 3.93 14.27 -2.36
CA GLY A 152 3.63 13.95 -3.76
C GLY A 152 4.33 12.71 -4.29
N ARG A 153 4.72 11.78 -3.42
CA ARG A 153 5.46 10.56 -3.79
C ARG A 153 4.56 9.38 -4.16
N VAL A 154 3.25 9.46 -3.92
CA VAL A 154 2.32 8.38 -4.16
C VAL A 154 1.44 8.68 -5.36
N TRP A 155 1.51 7.81 -6.35
CA TRP A 155 0.86 7.92 -7.64
C TRP A 155 -0.18 6.84 -7.86
N VAL A 156 -1.16 7.14 -8.67
CA VAL A 156 -2.22 6.21 -9.10
C VAL A 156 -2.53 6.41 -10.58
N PRO A 157 -2.97 5.37 -11.30
CA PRO A 157 -3.47 5.56 -12.66
C PRO A 157 -4.84 6.25 -12.65
N ASN A 158 -5.18 6.90 -13.76
CA ASN A 158 -6.48 7.52 -13.96
C ASN A 158 -7.55 6.47 -14.30
N THR A 159 -7.98 5.70 -13.29
CA THR A 159 -8.94 4.59 -13.42
C THR A 159 -10.01 4.65 -12.34
N GLN A 160 -11.17 4.04 -12.61
CA GLN A 160 -12.27 4.00 -11.65
C GLN A 160 -11.89 3.26 -10.35
N TRP A 161 -11.18 2.14 -10.44
CA TRP A 161 -10.78 1.38 -9.25
C TRP A 161 -9.77 2.14 -8.38
N ALA A 162 -8.89 2.95 -8.99
CA ALA A 162 -7.97 3.81 -8.24
C ALA A 162 -8.73 4.91 -7.49
N GLU A 163 -9.75 5.46 -8.12
CA GLU A 163 -10.64 6.43 -7.51
C GLU A 163 -11.37 5.88 -6.28
N GLU A 164 -11.82 4.62 -6.32
CA GLU A 164 -12.45 3.95 -5.18
C GLU A 164 -11.49 3.81 -3.99
N VAL A 165 -10.21 3.53 -4.24
CA VAL A 165 -9.18 3.48 -3.19
C VAL A 165 -8.91 4.87 -2.61
N ILE A 166 -8.76 5.89 -3.47
CA ILE A 166 -8.55 7.27 -3.02
C ILE A 166 -9.70 7.72 -2.11
N GLU A 167 -10.94 7.47 -2.55
CA GLU A 167 -12.14 7.87 -1.80
C GLU A 167 -12.18 7.22 -0.41
N GLU A 168 -11.90 5.91 -0.32
CA GLU A 168 -11.89 5.20 0.95
C GLU A 168 -10.78 5.73 1.87
N VAL A 169 -9.56 5.89 1.37
CA VAL A 169 -8.43 6.38 2.16
C VAL A 169 -8.63 7.83 2.59
N ALA A 170 -9.18 8.69 1.72
CA ALA A 170 -9.43 10.10 2.01
C ALA A 170 -10.63 10.30 2.96
N SER A 171 -11.58 9.37 2.99
CA SER A 171 -12.70 9.43 3.94
C SER A 171 -12.38 8.88 5.33
N PHE A 172 -11.28 8.14 5.47
CA PHE A 172 -10.91 7.56 6.76
C PHE A 172 -10.45 8.65 7.77
N PRO A 173 -10.88 8.59 9.07
CA PRO A 173 -11.55 7.48 9.75
C PRO A 173 -13.08 7.53 9.74
N ALA A 174 -13.71 8.46 9.03
CA ALA A 174 -15.16 8.65 9.04
C ALA A 174 -15.91 7.78 8.00
N GLY A 175 -15.19 7.14 7.06
CA GLY A 175 -15.75 6.29 6.01
C GLY A 175 -16.40 5.00 6.52
N GLU A 176 -17.26 4.40 5.71
CA GLU A 176 -17.94 3.13 6.02
C GLU A 176 -17.01 1.90 5.88
N HIS A 177 -16.00 2.00 5.04
CA HIS A 177 -15.04 0.95 4.73
C HIS A 177 -13.63 1.39 5.05
N ASP A 178 -12.77 0.44 5.40
CA ASP A 178 -11.36 0.67 5.73
C ASP A 178 -10.44 -0.50 5.30
N ASP A 179 -10.94 -1.35 4.39
CA ASP A 179 -10.20 -2.52 3.91
C ASP A 179 -8.98 -2.12 3.06
N TYR A 180 -9.17 -1.13 2.17
CA TYR A 180 -8.07 -0.58 1.39
C TYR A 180 -7.11 0.24 2.26
N VAL A 181 -7.60 0.94 3.29
CA VAL A 181 -6.76 1.70 4.22
C VAL A 181 -5.70 0.82 4.85
N ASP A 182 -6.07 -0.39 5.30
CA ASP A 182 -5.13 -1.35 5.89
C ASP A 182 -4.11 -1.83 4.86
N SER A 183 -4.54 -2.27 3.69
CA SER A 183 -3.65 -2.74 2.62
C SER A 183 -2.69 -1.63 2.14
N VAL A 184 -3.18 -0.40 1.96
CA VAL A 184 -2.37 0.77 1.56
C VAL A 184 -1.36 1.13 2.62
N SER A 185 -1.79 1.28 3.89
CA SER A 185 -0.88 1.64 4.98
C SER A 185 0.23 0.62 5.17
N LEU A 186 -0.10 -0.67 5.03
CA LEU A 186 0.86 -1.76 5.13
C LEU A 186 1.92 -1.71 4.01
N ALA A 187 1.49 -1.43 2.77
CA ALA A 187 2.41 -1.24 1.64
C ALA A 187 3.35 -0.06 1.87
N MET A 188 2.81 1.10 2.26
CA MET A 188 3.60 2.31 2.50
C MET A 188 4.63 2.11 3.63
N MET A 189 4.22 1.48 4.73
CA MET A 189 5.14 1.12 5.82
C MET A 189 6.27 0.19 5.35
N ARG A 190 5.96 -0.76 4.45
CA ARG A 190 6.97 -1.66 3.88
C ARG A 190 7.98 -0.91 3.01
N PHE A 191 7.52 0.02 2.18
CA PHE A 191 8.41 0.84 1.35
C PHE A 191 9.33 1.72 2.20
N ARG A 192 8.79 2.38 3.22
CA ARG A 192 9.58 3.20 4.15
C ARG A 192 10.62 2.37 4.91
N ARG A 193 10.20 1.29 5.57
CA ARG A 193 11.09 0.41 6.35
C ARG A 193 12.14 -0.30 5.50
N GLY A 194 11.83 -0.56 4.24
CA GLY A 194 12.75 -1.16 3.28
C GLY A 194 13.77 -0.18 2.70
N GLY A 195 13.65 1.11 3.01
CA GLY A 195 14.52 2.14 2.46
C GLY A 195 14.33 2.40 0.96
N PHE A 196 13.19 1.95 0.39
CA PHE A 196 12.87 2.19 -1.02
C PHE A 196 12.53 3.65 -1.29
N ILE A 197 11.92 4.31 -0.30
CA ILE A 197 11.57 5.71 -0.37
C ILE A 197 11.95 6.40 0.95
N ARG A 198 12.49 7.61 0.84
CA ARG A 198 12.85 8.46 1.96
C ARG A 198 12.26 9.84 1.75
N THR A 199 11.80 10.45 2.82
CA THR A 199 11.37 11.85 2.85
C THR A 199 12.40 12.69 3.62
N LEU A 200 12.28 14.00 3.56
CA LEU A 200 13.14 14.90 4.33
C LEU A 200 13.08 14.64 5.84
N LEU A 201 11.94 14.15 6.34
CA LEU A 201 11.79 13.78 7.75
C LEU A 201 12.61 12.55 8.12
N ASP A 202 12.77 11.60 7.20
CA ASP A 202 13.61 10.41 7.42
C ASP A 202 15.11 10.76 7.45
N GLU A 203 15.52 11.86 6.80
CA GLU A 203 16.92 12.35 6.78
C GLU A 203 17.29 13.09 8.07
N GLU A 204 16.33 13.72 8.74
CA GLU A 204 16.55 14.43 10.02
C GLU A 204 16.73 13.47 11.20
N ASP A 205 16.12 12.26 11.15
CA ASP A 205 16.18 11.25 12.20
C ASP A 205 17.42 10.34 12.14
N GLU A 206 18.21 10.35 11.05
CA GLU A 206 19.43 9.53 10.97
C GLU A 206 20.63 10.26 11.62
N PRO A 207 21.28 9.67 12.65
CA PRO A 207 22.61 10.10 13.05
C PRO A 207 23.56 9.94 11.84
N ARG A 208 24.32 11.00 11.53
CA ARG A 208 25.17 11.16 10.33
C ARG A 208 26.27 10.10 10.10
N GLU A 209 26.09 8.87 10.58
CA GLU A 209 27.01 7.75 10.36
C GLU A 209 26.32 6.55 9.71
N PHE A 210 26.11 6.61 8.38
CA PHE A 210 25.86 5.39 7.62
C PHE A 210 27.05 5.13 6.66
N ARG A 211 27.97 4.26 7.08
CA ARG A 211 28.95 3.64 6.17
C ARG A 211 28.18 2.85 5.14
N ARG A 212 28.34 3.22 3.85
CA ARG A 212 27.88 2.40 2.72
C ARG A 212 28.36 0.95 2.94
N ARG A 213 27.45 0.03 3.19
CA ARG A 213 27.73 -1.40 3.07
C ARG A 213 27.95 -1.69 1.60
N ASN A 214 29.19 -2.02 1.24
CA ASN A 214 29.51 -2.53 -0.09
C ASN A 214 28.65 -3.76 -0.38
N MET A 215 27.79 -3.69 -1.40
CA MET A 215 26.92 -4.76 -1.86
C MET A 215 27.69 -5.80 -2.73
N TYR A 216 29.03 -5.83 -2.65
CA TYR A 216 29.88 -6.75 -3.39
C TYR A 216 30.77 -7.57 -2.44
N ALA A 217 30.14 -8.39 -1.61
CA ALA A 217 30.89 -9.36 -0.82
C ALA A 217 30.06 -10.64 -0.62
N TYR A 218 29.75 -11.33 -1.71
CA TYR A 218 29.52 -12.77 -1.75
C TYR A 218 29.81 -13.27 -3.18
N TYR A 219 31.07 -13.60 -3.41
CA TYR A 219 31.49 -14.68 -4.27
C TYR A 219 32.22 -15.69 -3.40
#